data_1bb3c1457192bf061869b01fb0ca4347
#
_entry.id   1bb3c1457192bf061869b01fb0ca4347
#
_cell.length_a   1.000
_cell.length_b   1.000
_cell.length_c   1.000
_cell.angle_alpha   90.00
_cell.angle_beta   90.00
_cell.angle_gamma   90.00
#
_symmetry.space_group_name_H-M   'P 1'
#
loop_
_entity.id
_entity.type
_entity.pdbx_description
1 polymer ?
#
loop_
_entity_poly.entity_id
_entity_poly.type
_entity_poly.pdbx_seq_one_letter_code
_entity_poly.pdbx_strand_id
1 'polypeptide(L)'
;MELLKQVRVAFIGIPDAGKSTVISSLIKYLHNKVISTDTLMNEVHYTDGKDIYGNDDTRTIRAAKILCSYKDYELMLIDCPGHLEYMEQIQQGLNLASIIVCLIDVNRKEESNLYCRNLLNNLTSIKHCIYLNTHTSDNSIDGFEFNKDNINIPLDNLLNTIDSFSSVRVDVEKEAVEIVEEILPKFERKRIMFSGGKDSIVGYNICRKFDNTIEVVWPMSGFDFEELTDFIRDNYTVNALRNIPIGINYSNSSVFEIHEQKGMFNNKLEEISDLLIINYRASDEGVRSKDHYIKMGTFCYRFSPVFYFSEENIWRYIAKYQLKIPSVYYRGYRSLGDEPVTVPSMPVCNSINEIISYVHSHPFEERDGRKAQDNSSDFGMEKLRNKGFF
;
A
#
# COMPACT_ATOMS: atom_id res chain seq x y z
N MET A 1 21.14 -10.11 1.19
CA MET A 1 20.20 -9.62 2.26
C MET A 1 18.86 -10.25 1.98
N GLU A 2 18.20 -10.86 2.97
CA GLU A 2 16.87 -11.46 2.76
C GLU A 2 15.78 -10.39 2.96
N LEU A 3 14.63 -10.60 2.27
CA LEU A 3 13.44 -9.77 2.47
C LEU A 3 12.82 -10.06 3.85
N LEU A 4 12.15 -9.06 4.42
CA LEU A 4 11.35 -9.26 5.61
C LEU A 4 10.10 -10.07 5.26
N LYS A 5 9.81 -11.09 6.04
CA LYS A 5 8.55 -11.84 5.94
C LYS A 5 7.41 -11.04 6.55
N GLN A 6 6.18 -11.31 6.15
CA GLN A 6 5.00 -10.62 6.64
C GLN A 6 4.13 -11.50 7.51
N VAL A 7 3.57 -10.92 8.57
CA VAL A 7 2.41 -11.44 9.31
C VAL A 7 1.21 -10.56 8.98
N ARG A 8 0.15 -11.15 8.48
CA ARG A 8 -1.06 -10.45 8.00
C ARG A 8 -2.19 -10.61 8.99
N VAL A 9 -2.67 -9.52 9.54
CA VAL A 9 -3.63 -9.46 10.63
C VAL A 9 -4.87 -8.68 10.18
N ALA A 10 -6.00 -9.34 10.04
CA ALA A 10 -7.28 -8.69 9.74
C ALA A 10 -8.02 -8.35 11.04
N PHE A 11 -8.58 -7.15 11.10
CA PHE A 11 -9.42 -6.66 12.19
C PHE A 11 -10.86 -6.66 11.72
N ILE A 12 -11.70 -7.45 12.39
CA ILE A 12 -13.13 -7.56 12.12
C ILE A 12 -13.96 -7.22 13.37
N GLY A 13 -15.20 -6.81 13.16
CA GLY A 13 -16.15 -6.46 14.21
C GLY A 13 -17.29 -5.65 13.62
N ILE A 14 -18.37 -5.53 14.36
CA ILE A 14 -19.52 -4.72 13.97
C ILE A 14 -19.13 -3.25 13.70
N PRO A 15 -19.99 -2.46 13.04
CA PRO A 15 -19.78 -1.03 12.93
C PRO A 15 -19.50 -0.39 14.29
N ASP A 16 -18.57 0.55 14.33
CA ASP A 16 -18.15 1.29 15.52
C ASP A 16 -17.53 0.45 16.66
N ALA A 17 -17.13 -0.79 16.39
CA ALA A 17 -16.43 -1.62 17.38
C ALA A 17 -14.98 -1.16 17.67
N GLY A 18 -14.51 -0.07 17.07
CA GLY A 18 -13.18 0.51 17.32
C GLY A 18 -12.02 -0.09 16.52
N LYS A 19 -12.27 -0.78 15.39
CA LYS A 19 -11.24 -1.42 14.54
C LYS A 19 -10.12 -0.46 14.15
N SER A 20 -10.45 0.63 13.48
CA SER A 20 -9.50 1.64 13.03
C SER A 20 -8.78 2.31 14.19
N THR A 21 -9.45 2.48 15.34
CA THR A 21 -8.84 3.01 16.57
C THR A 21 -7.78 2.08 17.13
N VAL A 22 -8.03 0.77 17.16
CA VAL A 22 -7.05 -0.24 17.60
C VAL A 22 -5.84 -0.23 16.68
N ILE A 23 -6.05 -0.23 15.36
CA ILE A 23 -4.97 -0.18 14.36
C ILE A 23 -4.13 1.08 14.52
N SER A 24 -4.77 2.26 14.64
CA SER A 24 -4.08 3.54 14.85
C SER A 24 -3.26 3.54 16.14
N SER A 25 -3.80 2.97 17.22
CA SER A 25 -3.09 2.84 18.50
C SER A 25 -1.89 1.90 18.41
N LEU A 26 -2.01 0.78 17.67
CA LEU A 26 -0.89 -0.13 17.40
C LEU A 26 0.24 0.58 16.63
N ILE A 27 -0.09 1.33 15.59
CA ILE A 27 0.90 2.04 14.79
C ILE A 27 1.60 3.11 15.64
N LYS A 28 0.85 3.87 16.43
CA LYS A 28 1.40 4.84 17.37
C LYS A 28 2.33 4.18 18.39
N TYR A 29 1.92 3.03 18.93
CA TYR A 29 2.73 2.26 19.88
C TYR A 29 4.05 1.77 19.26
N LEU A 30 3.99 1.21 18.05
CA LEU A 30 5.15 0.63 17.37
C LEU A 30 6.18 1.66 16.92
N HIS A 31 5.73 2.83 16.48
CA HIS A 31 6.61 3.82 15.83
C HIS A 31 6.84 5.07 16.66
N ASN A 32 6.28 5.15 17.89
CA ASN A 32 6.33 6.32 18.77
C ASN A 32 5.99 7.65 18.04
N LYS A 33 5.24 7.52 16.96
CA LYS A 33 4.86 8.61 16.05
C LYS A 33 3.43 9.00 16.37
N VAL A 34 3.24 10.24 16.83
CA VAL A 34 1.91 10.84 16.89
C VAL A 34 1.49 11.16 15.45
N ILE A 35 1.02 10.15 14.75
CA ILE A 35 0.18 10.41 13.59
C ILE A 35 -1.15 10.80 14.21
N SER A 36 -1.64 12.02 13.92
CA SER A 36 -2.94 12.43 14.45
C SER A 36 -3.96 11.36 14.08
N THR A 37 -4.81 10.98 15.02
CA THR A 37 -5.91 10.04 14.75
C THR A 37 -6.69 10.45 13.50
N ASP A 38 -6.82 11.75 13.23
CA ASP A 38 -7.46 12.28 12.04
C ASP A 38 -6.67 11.99 10.74
N THR A 39 -5.35 12.01 10.76
CA THR A 39 -4.53 11.67 9.58
C THR A 39 -4.56 10.16 9.30
N LEU A 40 -4.47 9.33 10.34
CA LEU A 40 -4.61 7.87 10.20
C LEU A 40 -6.04 7.46 9.91
N MET A 41 -7.03 8.10 10.49
CA MET A 41 -8.43 7.87 10.14
C MET A 41 -8.71 8.30 8.70
N ASN A 42 -8.11 9.39 8.21
CA ASN A 42 -8.17 9.77 6.79
C ASN A 42 -7.40 8.80 5.88
N GLU A 43 -6.35 8.13 6.38
CA GLU A 43 -5.62 7.10 5.64
C GLU A 43 -6.30 5.72 5.74
N VAL A 44 -6.95 5.42 6.87
CA VAL A 44 -7.66 4.16 7.13
C VAL A 44 -9.13 4.25 6.74
N HIS A 45 -9.77 5.42 6.90
CA HIS A 45 -11.15 5.67 6.50
C HIS A 45 -11.18 6.32 5.11
N TYR A 46 -11.70 5.60 4.15
CA TYR A 46 -12.13 6.18 2.90
C TYR A 46 -13.60 6.56 3.03
N THR A 47 -13.88 7.84 3.06
CA THR A 47 -15.23 8.34 2.84
C THR A 47 -15.43 8.44 1.34
N ASP A 48 -16.18 7.51 0.75
CA ASP A 48 -16.55 7.56 -0.67
C ASP A 48 -17.60 8.66 -0.94
N GLY A 49 -17.43 9.81 -0.29
CA GLY A 49 -18.28 10.94 -0.50
C GLY A 49 -19.32 11.14 0.61
N LYS A 50 -20.24 12.02 0.33
CA LYS A 50 -21.35 12.36 1.22
C LYS A 50 -22.40 11.27 1.16
N ASP A 51 -23.05 10.99 2.28
CA ASP A 51 -24.24 10.16 2.31
C ASP A 51 -25.35 10.79 1.45
N ILE A 52 -26.47 10.08 1.28
CA ILE A 52 -27.64 10.57 0.53
C ILE A 52 -28.22 11.89 1.08
N TYR A 53 -27.81 12.30 2.27
CA TYR A 53 -28.21 13.57 2.91
C TYR A 53 -27.13 14.64 2.84
N GLY A 54 -25.97 14.36 2.21
CA GLY A 54 -24.86 15.30 2.05
C GLY A 54 -23.91 15.40 3.24
N ASN A 55 -24.01 14.50 4.25
CA ASN A 55 -23.05 14.40 5.36
C ASN A 55 -21.84 13.56 4.97
N ASP A 56 -20.68 13.87 5.58
CA ASP A 56 -19.47 13.06 5.38
C ASP A 56 -19.69 11.64 5.89
N ASP A 57 -19.54 10.66 5.01
CA ASP A 57 -19.68 9.24 5.36
C ASP A 57 -18.34 8.75 5.95
N THR A 58 -18.32 8.43 7.24
CA THR A 58 -17.13 7.95 7.97
C THR A 58 -16.98 6.43 7.98
N ARG A 59 -17.80 5.71 7.18
CA ARG A 59 -17.78 4.23 7.14
C ARG A 59 -16.59 3.70 6.35
N THR A 60 -15.92 2.69 6.87
CA THR A 60 -14.93 1.91 6.10
C THR A 60 -15.66 1.07 5.06
N ILE A 61 -15.42 1.33 3.78
CA ILE A 61 -16.08 0.65 2.65
C ILE A 61 -15.18 -0.45 2.08
N ARG A 62 -13.87 -0.23 2.03
CA ARG A 62 -12.88 -1.18 1.50
C ARG A 62 -11.87 -1.56 2.58
N ALA A 63 -11.37 -2.80 2.52
CA ALA A 63 -10.33 -3.27 3.41
C ALA A 63 -9.00 -2.53 3.15
N ALA A 64 -8.63 -1.64 4.07
CA ALA A 64 -7.36 -0.91 4.00
C ALA A 64 -6.21 -1.77 4.53
N LYS A 65 -5.03 -1.70 3.88
CA LYS A 65 -3.83 -2.45 4.23
C LYS A 65 -2.73 -1.47 4.65
N ILE A 66 -2.22 -1.63 5.85
CA ILE A 66 -1.17 -0.77 6.42
C ILE A 66 0.00 -1.66 6.78
N LEU A 67 1.18 -1.35 6.24
CA LEU A 67 2.41 -2.10 6.51
C LEU A 67 3.26 -1.34 7.51
N CYS A 68 3.75 -2.04 8.53
CA CYS A 68 4.67 -1.49 9.51
C CYS A 68 5.73 -2.52 9.89
N SER A 69 6.96 -2.06 10.15
CA SER A 69 8.05 -2.92 10.60
C SER A 69 7.86 -3.30 12.06
N TYR A 70 8.10 -4.56 12.41
CA TYR A 70 8.07 -5.05 13.77
C TYR A 70 9.12 -6.14 13.96
N LYS A 71 10.11 -5.93 14.85
CA LYS A 71 11.23 -6.86 15.07
C LYS A 71 11.95 -7.22 13.76
N ASP A 72 11.96 -8.50 13.40
CA ASP A 72 12.59 -9.07 12.21
C ASP A 72 11.61 -9.36 11.04
N TYR A 73 10.37 -8.84 11.13
CA TYR A 73 9.33 -9.03 10.13
C TYR A 73 8.43 -7.79 10.00
N GLU A 74 7.51 -7.84 9.06
CA GLU A 74 6.51 -6.80 8.82
C GLU A 74 5.14 -7.25 9.31
N LEU A 75 4.39 -6.32 9.89
CA LEU A 75 2.96 -6.47 10.13
C LEU A 75 2.19 -5.79 8.99
N MET A 76 1.31 -6.55 8.33
CA MET A 76 0.26 -5.98 7.49
C MET A 76 -1.03 -5.96 8.29
N LEU A 77 -1.43 -4.80 8.75
CA LEU A 77 -2.70 -4.58 9.45
C LEU A 77 -3.79 -4.32 8.41
N ILE A 78 -4.87 -5.09 8.46
CA ILE A 78 -5.96 -5.03 7.47
C ILE A 78 -7.22 -4.57 8.22
N ASP A 79 -7.64 -3.33 7.96
CA ASP A 79 -8.87 -2.75 8.49
C ASP A 79 -10.05 -3.18 7.63
N CYS A 80 -10.85 -4.11 8.11
CA CYS A 80 -12.01 -4.61 7.38
C CYS A 80 -13.25 -3.75 7.64
N PRO A 81 -14.13 -3.54 6.63
CA PRO A 81 -15.43 -2.92 6.85
C PRO A 81 -16.23 -3.61 7.94
N GLY A 82 -17.03 -2.83 8.70
CA GLY A 82 -17.92 -3.37 9.74
C GLY A 82 -19.32 -3.69 9.24
N HIS A 83 -19.76 -3.07 8.15
CA HIS A 83 -21.09 -3.26 7.58
C HIS A 83 -21.14 -4.49 6.65
N LEU A 84 -22.14 -5.36 6.84
CA LEU A 84 -22.28 -6.59 6.04
C LEU A 84 -22.60 -6.33 4.56
N GLU A 85 -23.06 -5.14 4.20
CA GLU A 85 -23.22 -4.72 2.80
C GLU A 85 -21.90 -4.74 2.02
N TYR A 86 -20.74 -4.66 2.72
CA TYR A 86 -19.40 -4.76 2.15
C TYR A 86 -18.78 -6.15 2.30
N MET A 87 -19.61 -7.20 2.31
CA MET A 87 -19.17 -8.59 2.56
C MET A 87 -18.02 -9.04 1.66
N GLU A 88 -18.03 -8.65 0.39
CA GLU A 88 -16.95 -9.00 -0.54
C GLU A 88 -15.60 -8.44 -0.07
N GLN A 89 -15.58 -7.19 0.39
CA GLN A 89 -14.38 -6.53 0.90
C GLN A 89 -13.91 -7.14 2.22
N ILE A 90 -14.85 -7.52 3.08
CA ILE A 90 -14.55 -8.25 4.33
C ILE A 90 -13.90 -9.59 3.99
N GLN A 91 -14.46 -10.36 3.06
CA GLN A 91 -13.93 -11.65 2.64
C GLN A 91 -12.54 -11.52 2.00
N GLN A 92 -12.30 -10.49 1.20
CA GLN A 92 -10.97 -10.22 0.65
C GLN A 92 -9.94 -9.99 1.75
N GLY A 93 -10.25 -9.18 2.76
CA GLY A 93 -9.39 -8.96 3.92
C GLY A 93 -9.14 -10.24 4.72
N LEU A 94 -10.17 -11.00 4.99
CA LEU A 94 -10.09 -12.27 5.71
C LEU A 94 -9.26 -13.32 4.95
N ASN A 95 -9.43 -13.44 3.64
CA ASN A 95 -8.67 -14.40 2.82
C ASN A 95 -7.17 -14.07 2.80
N LEU A 96 -6.83 -12.79 2.79
CA LEU A 96 -5.45 -12.32 2.80
C LEU A 96 -4.76 -12.54 4.15
N ALA A 97 -5.51 -12.47 5.26
CA ALA A 97 -4.96 -12.53 6.61
C ALA A 97 -4.53 -13.95 7.01
N SER A 98 -3.50 -14.02 7.84
CA SER A 98 -3.08 -15.24 8.55
C SER A 98 -3.66 -15.28 9.97
N ILE A 99 -3.87 -14.12 10.57
CA ILE A 99 -4.42 -13.93 11.91
C ILE A 99 -5.65 -13.01 11.81
N ILE A 100 -6.68 -13.32 12.58
CA ILE A 100 -7.91 -12.51 12.64
C ILE A 100 -8.09 -12.00 14.07
N VAL A 101 -8.20 -10.70 14.23
CA VAL A 101 -8.57 -10.05 15.48
C VAL A 101 -10.05 -9.70 15.43
N CYS A 102 -10.84 -10.38 16.26
CA CYS A 102 -12.28 -10.17 16.41
C CYS A 102 -12.52 -9.13 17.50
N LEU A 103 -12.99 -7.94 17.14
CA LEU A 103 -13.35 -6.92 18.12
C LEU A 103 -14.76 -7.15 18.65
N ILE A 104 -14.86 -7.26 19.97
CA ILE A 104 -16.10 -7.49 20.70
C ILE A 104 -16.45 -6.23 21.47
N ASP A 105 -17.40 -5.47 20.99
CA ASP A 105 -17.96 -4.33 21.70
C ASP A 105 -18.70 -4.84 22.93
N VAL A 106 -18.21 -4.54 24.13
CA VAL A 106 -18.80 -5.06 25.37
C VAL A 106 -20.22 -4.57 25.61
N ASN A 107 -20.61 -3.41 25.06
CA ASN A 107 -21.94 -2.87 25.12
C ASN A 107 -22.94 -3.58 24.17
N ARG A 108 -22.41 -4.27 23.15
CA ARG A 108 -23.18 -5.06 22.14
C ARG A 108 -22.57 -6.45 21.99
N LYS A 109 -22.27 -7.10 23.11
CA LYS A 109 -21.47 -8.34 23.17
C LYS A 109 -22.07 -9.49 22.36
N GLU A 110 -23.37 -9.71 22.49
CA GLU A 110 -24.06 -10.81 21.78
C GLU A 110 -24.05 -10.58 20.26
N GLU A 111 -24.35 -9.35 19.82
CA GLU A 111 -24.31 -8.97 18.41
C GLU A 111 -22.90 -9.12 17.84
N SER A 112 -21.88 -8.64 18.56
CA SER A 112 -20.48 -8.73 18.16
C SER A 112 -20.01 -10.19 18.03
N ASN A 113 -20.37 -11.04 18.99
CA ASN A 113 -20.03 -12.47 18.96
C ASN A 113 -20.72 -13.18 17.80
N LEU A 114 -21.99 -12.90 17.55
CA LEU A 114 -22.74 -13.48 16.44
C LEU A 114 -22.15 -13.07 15.10
N TYR A 115 -21.83 -11.78 14.94
CA TYR A 115 -21.21 -11.22 13.76
C TYR A 115 -19.88 -11.91 13.44
N CYS A 116 -18.95 -11.93 14.40
CA CYS A 116 -17.63 -12.56 14.21
C CYS A 116 -17.78 -14.06 13.91
N ARG A 117 -18.63 -14.78 14.64
CA ARG A 117 -18.88 -16.21 14.40
C ARG A 117 -19.40 -16.49 12.99
N ASN A 118 -20.34 -15.69 12.50
CA ASN A 118 -20.89 -15.85 11.15
C ASN A 118 -19.81 -15.62 10.07
N LEU A 119 -18.94 -14.65 10.26
CA LEU A 119 -17.83 -14.42 9.33
C LEU A 119 -16.82 -15.57 9.35
N LEU A 120 -16.43 -16.03 10.54
CA LEU A 120 -15.44 -17.10 10.69
C LEU A 120 -15.94 -18.46 10.17
N ASN A 121 -17.23 -18.77 10.30
CA ASN A 121 -17.82 -20.00 9.78
C ASN A 121 -17.77 -20.12 8.26
N ASN A 122 -17.62 -19.00 7.55
CA ASN A 122 -17.54 -18.96 6.08
C ASN A 122 -16.09 -19.04 5.55
N LEU A 123 -15.10 -19.19 6.43
CA LEU A 123 -13.71 -19.28 6.01
C LEU A 123 -13.38 -20.69 5.48
N THR A 124 -12.67 -20.74 4.36
CA THR A 124 -12.23 -21.98 3.71
C THR A 124 -10.94 -22.54 4.30
N SER A 125 -10.21 -21.74 5.08
CA SER A 125 -8.94 -22.12 5.70
C SER A 125 -8.94 -21.82 7.19
N ILE A 126 -8.19 -22.63 7.97
CA ILE A 126 -8.03 -22.41 9.40
C ILE A 126 -7.15 -21.16 9.60
N LYS A 127 -7.64 -20.23 10.40
CA LYS A 127 -6.94 -19.00 10.80
C LYS A 127 -6.76 -18.96 12.31
N HIS A 128 -5.71 -18.28 12.76
CA HIS A 128 -5.59 -17.97 14.19
C HIS A 128 -6.52 -16.81 14.53
N CYS A 129 -7.39 -16.99 15.54
CA CYS A 129 -8.36 -15.98 15.95
C CYS A 129 -8.00 -15.46 17.34
N ILE A 130 -8.01 -14.13 17.47
CA ILE A 130 -7.79 -13.38 18.70
C ILE A 130 -9.09 -12.61 18.97
N TYR A 131 -9.63 -12.67 20.19
CA TYR A 131 -10.81 -11.91 20.58
C TYR A 131 -10.39 -10.75 21.46
N LEU A 132 -10.75 -9.53 21.06
CA LEU A 132 -10.38 -8.28 21.72
C LEU A 132 -11.64 -7.54 22.14
N ASN A 133 -11.85 -7.35 23.45
CA ASN A 133 -12.95 -6.55 23.95
C ASN A 133 -12.65 -5.05 23.81
N THR A 134 -13.61 -4.29 23.36
CA THR A 134 -13.55 -2.84 23.18
C THR A 134 -14.69 -2.16 23.94
N HIS A 135 -14.61 -0.83 24.09
CA HIS A 135 -15.59 -0.02 24.82
C HIS A 135 -15.74 -0.43 26.29
N THR A 136 -14.66 -0.90 26.92
CA THR A 136 -14.62 -1.15 28.36
C THR A 136 -14.75 0.17 29.14
N SER A 137 -15.29 0.13 30.36
CA SER A 137 -15.64 1.30 31.17
C SER A 137 -14.44 2.20 31.57
N ASP A 138 -13.22 1.72 31.43
CA ASP A 138 -12.01 2.53 31.53
C ASP A 138 -11.73 3.16 30.17
N ASN A 139 -12.06 4.46 30.06
CA ASN A 139 -11.80 5.29 28.87
C ASN A 139 -10.30 5.50 28.55
N SER A 140 -9.40 4.71 29.08
CA SER A 140 -8.00 4.72 28.70
C SER A 140 -7.82 3.86 27.46
N ILE A 141 -7.23 4.45 26.42
CA ILE A 141 -6.81 3.77 25.19
C ILE A 141 -5.87 2.59 25.50
N ASP A 142 -5.35 2.52 26.71
CA ASP A 142 -4.44 1.49 27.23
C ASP A 142 -5.14 0.23 27.77
N GLY A 143 -6.47 0.18 27.76
CA GLY A 143 -7.26 -0.87 28.40
C GLY A 143 -8.02 -1.79 27.45
N PHE A 144 -7.37 -2.35 26.41
CA PHE A 144 -8.00 -3.38 25.60
C PHE A 144 -8.04 -4.72 26.36
N GLU A 145 -9.21 -5.32 26.47
CA GLU A 145 -9.36 -6.70 26.93
C GLU A 145 -9.21 -7.67 25.77
N PHE A 146 -8.26 -8.60 25.91
CA PHE A 146 -8.11 -9.72 25.01
C PHE A 146 -8.78 -10.95 25.62
N ASN A 147 -9.76 -11.52 24.92
CA ASN A 147 -10.51 -12.63 25.46
C ASN A 147 -10.30 -13.90 24.64
N LYS A 148 -9.28 -14.66 24.96
CA LYS A 148 -9.33 -16.10 24.76
C LYS A 148 -9.91 -16.81 25.99
N ASP A 149 -9.89 -16.17 27.20
CA ASP A 149 -10.38 -16.71 28.46
C ASP A 149 -10.65 -15.60 29.53
N ASN A 150 -11.15 -14.42 29.13
CA ASN A 150 -11.38 -13.25 29.98
C ASN A 150 -10.12 -12.57 30.55
N ILE A 151 -9.05 -12.49 29.80
CA ILE A 151 -7.78 -11.88 30.25
C ILE A 151 -7.68 -10.43 29.71
N ASN A 152 -7.43 -9.46 30.61
CA ASN A 152 -7.06 -8.09 30.24
C ASN A 152 -5.65 -8.05 29.67
N ILE A 153 -5.49 -7.56 28.43
CA ILE A 153 -4.22 -7.54 27.72
C ILE A 153 -3.97 -6.18 27.08
N PRO A 154 -2.86 -5.49 27.43
CA PRO A 154 -2.40 -4.28 26.77
C PRO A 154 -1.87 -4.57 25.33
N LEU A 155 -1.59 -3.53 24.56
CA LEU A 155 -1.15 -3.64 23.16
C LEU A 155 0.12 -4.46 22.96
N ASP A 156 1.05 -4.42 23.91
CA ASP A 156 2.27 -5.24 23.89
C ASP A 156 1.95 -6.74 24.01
N ASN A 157 0.93 -7.13 24.79
CA ASN A 157 0.47 -8.50 24.86
C ASN A 157 -0.26 -8.95 23.58
N LEU A 158 -1.02 -8.08 22.93
CA LEU A 158 -1.59 -8.36 21.62
C LEU A 158 -0.47 -8.65 20.61
N LEU A 159 0.56 -7.81 20.58
CA LEU A 159 1.74 -8.01 19.72
C LEU A 159 2.50 -9.29 20.06
N ASN A 160 2.68 -9.60 21.36
CA ASN A 160 3.32 -10.85 21.79
C ASN A 160 2.48 -12.08 21.39
N THR A 161 1.16 -11.97 21.43
CA THR A 161 0.27 -13.04 20.98
C THR A 161 0.37 -13.23 19.47
N ILE A 162 0.38 -12.15 18.69
CA ILE A 162 0.62 -12.19 17.24
C ILE A 162 1.98 -12.85 16.94
N ASP A 163 3.02 -12.46 17.67
CA ASP A 163 4.37 -12.98 17.48
C ASP A 163 4.48 -14.49 17.83
N SER A 164 3.66 -14.97 18.75
CA SER A 164 3.62 -16.41 19.08
C SER A 164 3.16 -17.29 17.90
N PHE A 165 2.46 -16.72 16.92
CA PHE A 165 2.06 -17.37 15.67
C PHE A 165 3.11 -17.24 14.56
N SER A 166 4.38 -17.29 14.90
CA SER A 166 5.50 -17.09 13.96
C SER A 166 5.53 -18.02 12.74
N SER A 167 4.81 -19.15 12.79
CA SER A 167 4.68 -20.11 11.68
C SER A 167 3.87 -19.60 10.50
N VAL A 168 3.11 -18.49 10.67
CA VAL A 168 2.22 -17.92 9.62
C VAL A 168 2.87 -16.76 8.83
N ARG A 169 4.18 -16.65 8.88
CA ARG A 169 4.93 -15.62 8.15
C ARG A 169 4.92 -15.88 6.65
N VAL A 170 4.44 -14.92 5.88
CA VAL A 170 4.39 -14.95 4.40
C VAL A 170 5.72 -14.49 3.83
N ASP A 171 6.27 -15.24 2.90
CA ASP A 171 7.40 -14.84 2.06
C ASP A 171 6.86 -14.06 0.86
N VAL A 172 6.97 -12.72 0.92
CA VAL A 172 6.39 -11.82 -0.11
C VAL A 172 7.07 -11.94 -1.47
N GLU A 173 8.35 -12.34 -1.52
CA GLU A 173 9.05 -12.56 -2.77
C GLU A 173 8.51 -13.83 -3.46
N LYS A 174 8.38 -14.91 -2.69
CA LYS A 174 7.83 -16.17 -3.21
C LYS A 174 6.40 -15.96 -3.68
N GLU A 175 5.57 -15.27 -2.90
CA GLU A 175 4.20 -14.93 -3.28
C GLU A 175 4.14 -14.12 -4.57
N ALA A 176 4.99 -13.08 -4.72
CA ALA A 176 5.05 -12.28 -5.93
C ALA A 176 5.40 -13.11 -7.17
N VAL A 177 6.32 -14.05 -7.02
CA VAL A 177 6.70 -15.00 -8.07
C VAL A 177 5.51 -15.88 -8.46
N GLU A 178 4.84 -16.50 -7.49
CA GLU A 178 3.66 -17.35 -7.70
C GLU A 178 2.53 -16.59 -8.40
N ILE A 179 2.26 -15.34 -7.98
CA ILE A 179 1.26 -14.47 -8.60
C ILE A 179 1.63 -14.16 -10.06
N VAL A 180 2.90 -13.84 -10.34
CA VAL A 180 3.36 -13.54 -11.70
C VAL A 180 3.24 -14.77 -12.60
N GLU A 181 3.63 -15.94 -12.11
CA GLU A 181 3.48 -17.23 -12.83
C GLU A 181 2.02 -17.53 -13.16
N GLU A 182 1.11 -17.19 -12.24
CA GLU A 182 -0.32 -17.42 -12.46
C GLU A 182 -0.93 -16.42 -13.43
N ILE A 183 -0.56 -15.13 -13.34
CA ILE A 183 -1.26 -14.05 -14.04
C ILE A 183 -0.74 -13.86 -15.47
N LEU A 184 0.59 -13.84 -15.70
CA LEU A 184 1.13 -13.48 -17.01
C LEU A 184 0.64 -14.37 -18.15
N PRO A 185 0.49 -15.70 -17.99
CA PRO A 185 0.02 -16.56 -19.08
C PRO A 185 -1.43 -16.35 -19.50
N LYS A 186 -2.23 -15.69 -18.67
CA LYS A 186 -3.67 -15.46 -18.95
C LYS A 186 -3.92 -14.34 -19.97
N PHE A 187 -2.89 -13.59 -20.35
CA PHE A 187 -3.00 -12.40 -21.20
C PHE A 187 -2.02 -12.47 -22.38
N GLU A 188 -2.43 -11.99 -23.55
CA GLU A 188 -1.59 -11.97 -24.74
C GLU A 188 -0.83 -10.64 -24.84
N ARG A 189 -1.54 -9.50 -24.92
CA ARG A 189 -0.95 -8.16 -25.08
C ARG A 189 -0.57 -7.56 -23.74
N LYS A 190 0.61 -7.90 -23.24
CA LYS A 190 1.16 -7.44 -21.96
C LYS A 190 2.13 -6.29 -22.15
N ARG A 191 2.03 -5.25 -21.28
CA ARG A 191 2.98 -4.13 -21.25
C ARG A 191 3.39 -3.81 -19.82
N ILE A 192 4.68 -3.51 -19.63
CA ILE A 192 5.21 -3.01 -18.36
C ILE A 192 5.39 -1.50 -18.48
N MET A 193 4.73 -0.73 -17.61
CA MET A 193 5.05 0.68 -17.40
C MET A 193 6.32 0.78 -16.56
N PHE A 194 7.38 1.31 -17.14
CA PHE A 194 8.70 1.39 -16.54
C PHE A 194 9.12 2.84 -16.35
N SER A 195 9.15 3.32 -15.12
CA SER A 195 9.54 4.68 -14.79
C SER A 195 11.01 4.83 -14.39
N GLY A 196 11.78 3.74 -14.35
CA GLY A 196 13.16 3.74 -13.81
C GLY A 196 13.24 3.93 -12.29
N GLY A 197 12.10 4.12 -11.61
CA GLY A 197 12.04 4.17 -10.15
C GLY A 197 12.18 2.78 -9.52
N LYS A 198 12.54 2.74 -8.22
CA LYS A 198 12.82 1.51 -7.46
C LYS A 198 11.77 0.42 -7.61
N ASP A 199 10.49 0.79 -7.53
CA ASP A 199 9.36 -0.15 -7.62
C ASP A 199 9.27 -0.75 -9.04
N SER A 200 9.45 0.08 -10.07
CA SER A 200 9.42 -0.37 -11.47
C SER A 200 10.63 -1.25 -11.84
N ILE A 201 11.79 -1.00 -11.24
CA ILE A 201 12.98 -1.84 -11.40
C ILE A 201 12.73 -3.25 -10.83
N VAL A 202 12.16 -3.32 -9.62
CA VAL A 202 11.86 -4.61 -8.98
C VAL A 202 10.77 -5.37 -9.75
N GLY A 203 9.66 -4.72 -10.07
CA GLY A 203 8.58 -5.36 -10.82
C GLY A 203 9.00 -5.80 -12.23
N TYR A 204 9.80 -4.99 -12.92
CA TYR A 204 10.43 -5.39 -14.19
C TYR A 204 11.30 -6.64 -14.01
N ASN A 205 12.17 -6.67 -12.99
CA ASN A 205 13.05 -7.81 -12.75
C ASN A 205 12.27 -9.09 -12.44
N ILE A 206 11.20 -9.01 -11.64
CA ILE A 206 10.35 -10.17 -11.35
C ILE A 206 9.66 -10.67 -12.63
N CYS A 207 8.99 -9.80 -13.39
CA CYS A 207 8.27 -10.20 -14.61
C CYS A 207 9.19 -10.78 -15.68
N ARG A 208 10.39 -10.22 -15.86
CA ARG A 208 11.35 -10.66 -16.87
C ARG A 208 11.94 -12.05 -16.62
N LYS A 209 11.87 -12.56 -15.40
CA LYS A 209 12.25 -13.96 -15.09
C LYS A 209 11.31 -14.96 -15.76
N PHE A 210 10.05 -14.58 -16.03
CA PHE A 210 9.01 -15.44 -16.58
C PHE A 210 8.70 -15.15 -18.05
N ASP A 211 8.71 -13.90 -18.45
CA ASP A 211 8.42 -13.51 -19.83
C ASP A 211 9.30 -12.34 -20.25
N ASN A 212 10.31 -12.65 -21.06
CA ASN A 212 11.24 -11.66 -21.58
C ASN A 212 10.74 -10.95 -22.84
N THR A 213 9.56 -11.33 -23.35
CA THR A 213 8.95 -10.75 -24.55
C THR A 213 8.00 -9.59 -24.26
N ILE A 214 7.62 -9.37 -22.99
CA ILE A 214 6.70 -8.29 -22.61
C ILE A 214 7.25 -6.93 -23.08
N GLU A 215 6.42 -6.16 -23.77
CA GLU A 215 6.79 -4.81 -24.18
C GLU A 215 6.98 -3.91 -22.95
N VAL A 216 8.10 -3.18 -22.91
CA VAL A 216 8.41 -2.24 -21.81
C VAL A 216 8.22 -0.83 -22.32
N VAL A 217 7.31 -0.09 -21.72
CA VAL A 217 7.00 1.29 -22.09
C VAL A 217 7.51 2.24 -21.01
N TRP A 218 8.37 3.17 -21.40
CA TRP A 218 8.77 4.28 -20.55
C TRP A 218 7.91 5.50 -20.83
N PRO A 219 6.99 5.90 -19.92
CA PRO A 219 6.16 7.07 -20.05
C PRO A 219 6.98 8.34 -19.73
N MET A 220 7.73 8.83 -20.70
CA MET A 220 8.64 9.96 -20.56
C MET A 220 7.86 11.28 -20.46
N SER A 221 7.97 11.98 -19.33
CA SER A 221 7.30 13.28 -19.14
C SER A 221 8.02 14.42 -19.82
N GLY A 222 9.33 14.33 -19.95
CA GLY A 222 10.21 15.43 -20.37
C GLY A 222 10.61 16.37 -19.22
N PHE A 223 10.18 16.01 -17.99
CA PHE A 223 10.59 16.64 -16.73
C PHE A 223 11.25 15.62 -15.80
N ASP A 224 11.67 14.51 -16.38
CA ASP A 224 12.40 13.48 -15.65
C ASP A 224 13.80 14.00 -15.29
N PHE A 225 14.36 13.57 -14.14
CA PHE A 225 15.75 13.84 -13.81
C PHE A 225 16.68 13.37 -14.92
N GLU A 226 17.71 14.17 -15.24
CA GLU A 226 18.66 13.82 -16.29
C GLU A 226 19.36 12.49 -15.98
N GLU A 227 19.80 12.30 -14.73
CA GLU A 227 20.44 11.06 -14.28
C GLU A 227 19.53 9.84 -14.37
N LEU A 228 18.22 10.02 -14.18
CA LEU A 228 17.23 8.96 -14.36
C LEU A 228 17.07 8.61 -15.83
N THR A 229 17.02 9.62 -16.69
CA THR A 229 16.90 9.48 -18.14
C THR A 229 18.10 8.72 -18.71
N ASP A 230 19.31 9.11 -18.34
CA ASP A 230 20.55 8.45 -18.76
C ASP A 230 20.63 7.03 -18.21
N PHE A 231 20.29 6.84 -16.95
CA PHE A 231 20.22 5.51 -16.34
C PHE A 231 19.29 4.55 -17.10
N ILE A 232 18.10 5.01 -17.49
CA ILE A 232 17.14 4.16 -18.25
C ILE A 232 17.73 3.82 -19.62
N ARG A 233 18.25 4.80 -20.35
CA ARG A 233 18.84 4.59 -21.68
C ARG A 233 20.02 3.64 -21.68
N ASP A 234 20.87 3.75 -20.66
CA ASP A 234 22.11 2.96 -20.58
C ASP A 234 21.88 1.52 -20.12
N ASN A 235 20.79 1.24 -19.41
CA ASN A 235 20.61 -0.05 -18.75
C ASN A 235 19.38 -0.84 -19.22
N TYR A 236 18.43 -0.23 -19.94
CA TYR A 236 17.17 -0.87 -20.30
C TYR A 236 16.80 -0.66 -21.76
N THR A 237 16.26 -1.72 -22.38
CA THR A 237 15.61 -1.60 -23.69
C THR A 237 14.13 -1.31 -23.47
N VAL A 238 13.72 -0.08 -23.76
CA VAL A 238 12.38 0.42 -23.52
C VAL A 238 11.84 1.15 -24.76
N ASN A 239 10.52 1.10 -24.93
CA ASN A 239 9.81 1.96 -25.87
C ASN A 239 9.49 3.30 -25.16
N ALA A 240 10.29 4.32 -25.44
CA ALA A 240 10.12 5.64 -24.83
C ALA A 240 8.97 6.39 -25.52
N LEU A 241 7.89 6.61 -24.81
CA LEU A 241 6.71 7.33 -25.29
C LEU A 241 6.45 8.58 -24.44
N ARG A 242 6.26 9.71 -25.11
CA ARG A 242 5.98 10.96 -24.41
C ARG A 242 4.55 10.97 -23.88
N ASN A 243 4.39 11.18 -22.57
CA ASN A 243 3.10 11.18 -21.89
C ASN A 243 2.54 12.59 -21.60
N ILE A 244 3.34 13.64 -21.83
CA ILE A 244 2.94 15.04 -21.76
C ILE A 244 3.22 15.69 -23.12
N PRO A 245 2.25 16.32 -23.78
CA PRO A 245 2.45 17.01 -25.06
C PRO A 245 3.53 18.10 -24.97
N ILE A 246 4.25 18.33 -26.08
CA ILE A 246 5.20 19.45 -26.21
C ILE A 246 4.44 20.77 -26.05
N GLY A 247 4.96 21.68 -25.22
CA GLY A 247 4.33 22.97 -24.95
C GLY A 247 3.57 23.04 -23.64
N ILE A 248 3.18 21.89 -23.05
CA ILE A 248 2.62 21.82 -21.70
C ILE A 248 3.78 21.67 -20.71
N ASN A 249 3.87 22.54 -19.71
CA ASN A 249 4.90 22.51 -18.69
C ASN A 249 4.47 23.20 -17.40
N TYR A 250 5.25 23.01 -16.32
CA TYR A 250 4.94 23.55 -14.99
C TYR A 250 4.96 25.09 -14.88
N SER A 251 5.41 25.81 -15.92
CA SER A 251 5.40 27.26 -15.95
C SER A 251 4.11 27.84 -16.57
N ASN A 252 3.42 27.07 -17.41
CA ASN A 252 2.25 27.54 -18.17
C ASN A 252 1.00 26.68 -17.98
N SER A 253 1.08 25.59 -17.23
CA SER A 253 -0.05 24.67 -17.00
C SER A 253 -0.14 24.33 -15.52
N SER A 254 -1.34 24.08 -15.05
CA SER A 254 -1.58 23.60 -13.69
C SER A 254 -1.07 22.18 -13.51
N VAL A 255 -0.78 21.80 -12.28
CA VAL A 255 -0.43 20.41 -11.93
C VAL A 255 -1.55 19.45 -12.33
N PHE A 256 -2.81 19.88 -12.23
CA PHE A 256 -3.98 19.12 -12.65
C PHE A 256 -3.97 18.81 -14.15
N GLU A 257 -3.74 19.81 -15.01
CA GLU A 257 -3.67 19.61 -16.48
C GLU A 257 -2.55 18.67 -16.88
N ILE A 258 -1.38 18.77 -16.24
CA ILE A 258 -0.25 17.87 -16.49
C ILE A 258 -0.65 16.42 -16.16
N HIS A 259 -1.34 16.21 -15.04
CA HIS A 259 -1.77 14.87 -14.64
C HIS A 259 -2.91 14.33 -15.51
N GLU A 260 -3.80 15.18 -15.98
CA GLU A 260 -4.83 14.81 -16.95
C GLU A 260 -4.19 14.25 -18.24
N GLN A 261 -3.13 14.90 -18.75
CA GLN A 261 -2.40 14.38 -19.91
C GLN A 261 -1.76 13.00 -19.63
N LYS A 262 -1.17 12.80 -18.43
CA LYS A 262 -0.66 11.50 -18.01
C LYS A 262 -1.77 10.44 -17.92
N GLY A 263 -2.94 10.83 -17.43
CA GLY A 263 -4.14 9.97 -17.39
C GLY A 263 -4.62 9.56 -18.77
N MET A 264 -4.72 10.52 -19.70
CA MET A 264 -5.08 10.24 -21.10
C MET A 264 -4.09 9.31 -21.79
N PHE A 265 -2.81 9.48 -21.53
CA PHE A 265 -1.76 8.57 -22.03
C PHE A 265 -1.94 7.14 -21.50
N ASN A 266 -2.19 6.99 -20.19
CA ASN A 266 -2.42 5.70 -19.58
C ASN A 266 -3.65 5.00 -20.18
N ASN A 267 -4.75 5.71 -20.42
CA ASN A 267 -5.94 5.17 -21.06
C ASN A 267 -5.64 4.65 -22.48
N LYS A 268 -4.85 5.40 -23.26
CA LYS A 268 -4.42 4.93 -24.60
C LYS A 268 -3.57 3.65 -24.55
N LEU A 269 -2.72 3.51 -23.55
CA LEU A 269 -1.98 2.26 -23.36
C LEU A 269 -2.89 1.10 -22.95
N GLU A 270 -3.90 1.36 -22.13
CA GLU A 270 -4.88 0.34 -21.74
C GLU A 270 -5.70 -0.14 -22.96
N GLU A 271 -6.14 0.75 -23.86
CA GLU A 271 -6.89 0.39 -25.09
C GLU A 271 -6.16 -0.63 -25.95
N ILE A 272 -4.82 -0.58 -25.97
CA ILE A 272 -3.99 -1.48 -26.79
C ILE A 272 -3.40 -2.64 -26.02
N SER A 273 -3.77 -2.82 -24.75
CA SER A 273 -3.27 -3.87 -23.84
C SER A 273 -4.40 -4.76 -23.36
N ASP A 274 -4.08 -5.99 -23.00
CA ASP A 274 -4.96 -6.86 -22.20
C ASP A 274 -4.57 -6.77 -20.72
N LEU A 275 -3.26 -6.60 -20.46
CA LEU A 275 -2.67 -6.43 -19.13
C LEU A 275 -1.65 -5.30 -19.15
N LEU A 276 -1.86 -4.31 -18.29
CA LEU A 276 -0.91 -3.23 -18.03
C LEU A 276 -0.27 -3.44 -16.65
N ILE A 277 1.02 -3.72 -16.63
CA ILE A 277 1.78 -3.94 -15.40
C ILE A 277 2.25 -2.58 -14.88
N ILE A 278 1.72 -2.20 -13.71
CA ILE A 278 1.98 -0.91 -13.06
C ILE A 278 2.45 -1.21 -11.64
N ASN A 279 3.67 -0.78 -11.31
CA ASN A 279 4.34 -1.17 -10.06
C ASN A 279 3.95 -0.24 -8.90
N TYR A 280 2.72 -0.33 -8.41
CA TYR A 280 2.24 0.33 -7.20
C TYR A 280 2.15 -0.67 -6.04
N ARG A 281 2.17 -0.17 -4.82
CA ARG A 281 2.17 -1.01 -3.61
C ARG A 281 0.98 -0.70 -2.72
N ALA A 282 0.57 -1.67 -1.91
CA ALA A 282 -0.45 -1.45 -0.86
C ALA A 282 0.01 -0.41 0.18
N SER A 283 1.32 -0.27 0.39
CA SER A 283 1.92 0.74 1.26
C SER A 283 1.98 2.14 0.65
N ASP A 284 1.69 2.30 -0.64
CA ASP A 284 1.49 3.63 -1.23
C ASP A 284 0.21 4.24 -0.65
N GLU A 285 0.31 5.50 -0.22
CA GLU A 285 -0.77 6.19 0.51
C GLU A 285 -2.11 6.25 -0.24
N GLY A 286 -3.20 6.42 0.52
CA GLY A 286 -4.53 6.69 -0.01
C GLY A 286 -5.23 5.47 -0.62
N VAL A 287 -5.83 5.67 -1.78
CA VAL A 287 -6.69 4.67 -2.47
C VAL A 287 -5.97 3.35 -2.74
N ARG A 288 -4.64 3.38 -2.94
CA ARG A 288 -3.84 2.18 -3.28
C ARG A 288 -3.80 1.13 -2.16
N SER A 289 -3.84 1.55 -0.89
CA SER A 289 -3.90 0.61 0.24
C SER A 289 -5.16 -0.26 0.22
N LYS A 290 -6.18 0.17 -0.49
CA LYS A 290 -7.50 -0.46 -0.63
C LYS A 290 -7.65 -1.28 -1.91
N ASP A 291 -6.67 -1.17 -2.83
CA ASP A 291 -6.65 -1.90 -4.10
C ASP A 291 -6.25 -3.38 -3.94
N HIS A 292 -6.21 -4.07 -5.06
CA HIS A 292 -5.72 -5.45 -5.22
C HIS A 292 -4.49 -5.47 -6.13
N TYR A 293 -3.68 -6.53 -6.04
CA TYR A 293 -2.52 -6.72 -6.93
C TYR A 293 -2.93 -6.80 -8.42
N ILE A 294 -4.17 -7.20 -8.70
CA ILE A 294 -4.80 -7.14 -10.03
C ILE A 294 -6.20 -6.53 -9.90
N LYS A 295 -6.52 -5.61 -10.79
CA LYS A 295 -7.85 -4.97 -10.85
C LYS A 295 -8.19 -4.60 -12.28
N MET A 296 -9.48 -4.47 -12.58
CA MET A 296 -9.92 -3.87 -13.84
C MET A 296 -9.59 -2.39 -13.86
N GLY A 297 -8.91 -1.94 -14.91
CA GLY A 297 -8.71 -0.54 -15.24
C GLY A 297 -9.88 -0.01 -16.06
N THR A 298 -9.64 1.07 -16.84
CA THR A 298 -10.66 1.62 -17.74
C THR A 298 -10.92 0.70 -18.93
N PHE A 299 -9.87 0.15 -19.54
CA PHE A 299 -9.97 -0.66 -20.77
C PHE A 299 -9.29 -2.03 -20.65
N CYS A 300 -8.38 -2.23 -19.72
CA CYS A 300 -7.69 -3.49 -19.51
C CYS A 300 -7.46 -3.79 -18.03
N TYR A 301 -6.92 -4.97 -17.72
CA TYR A 301 -6.49 -5.28 -16.37
C TYR A 301 -5.19 -4.52 -16.02
N ARG A 302 -5.14 -3.97 -14.80
CA ARG A 302 -3.93 -3.42 -14.18
C ARG A 302 -3.39 -4.42 -13.18
N PHE A 303 -2.09 -4.66 -13.20
CA PHE A 303 -1.42 -5.64 -12.36
C PHE A 303 -0.17 -5.06 -11.72
N SER A 304 0.05 -5.36 -10.45
CA SER A 304 1.29 -5.00 -9.74
C SER A 304 1.92 -6.22 -9.09
N PRO A 305 3.07 -6.71 -9.58
CA PRO A 305 3.80 -7.82 -8.99
C PRO A 305 4.41 -7.49 -7.62
N VAL A 306 4.60 -6.20 -7.33
CA VAL A 306 5.19 -5.69 -6.06
C VAL A 306 4.14 -5.18 -5.07
N PHE A 307 2.86 -5.49 -5.30
CA PHE A 307 1.75 -4.91 -4.53
C PHE A 307 1.88 -5.08 -3.02
N TYR A 308 2.31 -6.25 -2.56
CA TYR A 308 2.46 -6.55 -1.14
C TYR A 308 3.85 -6.23 -0.56
N PHE A 309 4.76 -5.66 -1.36
CA PHE A 309 6.05 -5.23 -0.84
C PHE A 309 5.92 -3.92 -0.05
N SER A 310 6.64 -3.83 1.06
CA SER A 310 6.95 -2.54 1.67
C SER A 310 8.04 -1.82 0.89
N GLU A 311 8.27 -0.55 1.19
CA GLU A 311 9.42 0.16 0.63
C GLU A 311 10.74 -0.49 1.08
N GLU A 312 10.83 -0.94 2.33
CA GLU A 312 12.02 -1.64 2.83
C GLU A 312 12.28 -2.92 2.04
N ASN A 313 11.24 -3.73 1.76
CA ASN A 313 11.38 -4.94 0.97
C ASN A 313 11.75 -4.66 -0.50
N ILE A 314 11.32 -3.55 -1.09
CA ILE A 314 11.82 -3.10 -2.41
C ILE A 314 13.33 -2.89 -2.36
N TRP A 315 13.84 -2.15 -1.36
CA TRP A 315 15.28 -1.91 -1.23
C TRP A 315 16.08 -3.16 -0.90
N ARG A 316 15.54 -4.05 -0.06
CA ARG A 316 16.16 -5.34 0.24
C ARG A 316 16.24 -6.24 -1.00
N TYR A 317 15.21 -6.24 -1.85
CA TYR A 317 15.21 -6.95 -3.13
C TYR A 317 16.30 -6.40 -4.06
N ILE A 318 16.40 -5.09 -4.20
CA ILE A 318 17.45 -4.43 -4.99
C ILE A 318 18.84 -4.84 -4.48
N ALA A 319 19.07 -4.82 -3.18
CA ALA A 319 20.33 -5.24 -2.57
C ALA A 319 20.61 -6.73 -2.78
N LYS A 320 19.60 -7.60 -2.60
CA LYS A 320 19.71 -9.06 -2.76
C LYS A 320 20.16 -9.45 -4.17
N TYR A 321 19.56 -8.83 -5.18
CA TYR A 321 19.83 -9.11 -6.59
C TYR A 321 20.84 -8.17 -7.22
N GLN A 322 21.47 -7.27 -6.44
CA GLN A 322 22.47 -6.30 -6.90
C GLN A 322 21.97 -5.50 -8.11
N LEU A 323 20.69 -5.12 -8.09
CA LEU A 323 20.09 -4.37 -9.18
C LEU A 323 20.67 -2.96 -9.22
N LYS A 324 20.95 -2.47 -10.43
CA LYS A 324 21.37 -1.08 -10.62
C LYS A 324 20.21 -0.15 -10.33
N ILE A 325 20.49 1.00 -9.73
CA ILE A 325 19.55 2.08 -9.43
C ILE A 325 20.08 3.43 -9.92
N PRO A 326 19.20 4.40 -10.23
CA PRO A 326 19.62 5.76 -10.56
C PRO A 326 20.37 6.43 -9.40
N SER A 327 21.43 7.19 -9.73
CA SER A 327 22.24 7.89 -8.72
C SER A 327 21.48 8.93 -7.90
N VAL A 328 20.37 9.43 -8.43
CA VAL A 328 19.49 10.40 -7.75
C VAL A 328 19.00 9.90 -6.38
N TYR A 329 18.84 8.59 -6.17
CA TYR A 329 18.49 8.04 -4.86
C TYR A 329 19.55 8.30 -3.80
N TYR A 330 20.84 8.26 -4.17
CA TYR A 330 21.93 8.55 -3.25
C TYR A 330 22.00 10.03 -2.85
N ARG A 331 21.38 10.93 -3.63
CA ARG A 331 21.28 12.37 -3.34
C ARG A 331 20.15 12.73 -2.35
N GLY A 332 19.49 11.74 -1.77
CA GLY A 332 18.45 11.95 -0.77
C GLY A 332 17.02 11.97 -1.31
N TYR A 333 16.80 11.64 -2.57
CA TYR A 333 15.46 11.50 -3.13
C TYR A 333 14.92 10.11 -2.81
N ARG A 334 13.86 10.02 -2.02
CA ARG A 334 13.27 8.76 -1.56
C ARG A 334 12.22 8.23 -2.54
N SER A 335 11.52 9.13 -3.22
CA SER A 335 10.50 8.81 -4.22
C SER A 335 10.67 9.72 -5.43
N LEU A 336 10.70 9.16 -6.64
CA LEU A 336 10.91 9.92 -7.87
C LEU A 336 9.59 10.29 -8.54
N GLY A 337 9.48 11.56 -8.90
CA GLY A 337 8.43 12.14 -9.72
C GLY A 337 9.06 13.01 -10.79
N ASP A 338 8.31 13.97 -11.35
CA ASP A 338 8.90 14.98 -12.20
C ASP A 338 9.86 15.86 -11.38
N GLU A 339 11.02 16.19 -11.92
CA GLU A 339 12.09 16.90 -11.19
C GLU A 339 11.62 18.25 -10.61
N PRO A 340 10.86 19.11 -11.34
CA PRO A 340 10.46 20.42 -10.82
C PRO A 340 9.56 20.34 -9.57
N VAL A 341 8.95 19.18 -9.31
CA VAL A 341 7.96 18.97 -8.24
C VAL A 341 8.39 17.86 -7.26
N THR A 342 9.67 17.55 -7.22
CA THR A 342 10.23 16.53 -6.32
C THR A 342 11.42 17.10 -5.57
N VAL A 343 11.44 16.95 -4.25
CA VAL A 343 12.53 17.40 -3.37
C VAL A 343 13.12 16.22 -2.59
N PRO A 344 14.40 16.31 -2.15
CA PRO A 344 14.97 15.30 -1.26
C PRO A 344 14.17 15.20 0.05
N SER A 345 13.94 13.99 0.54
CA SER A 345 13.22 13.71 1.79
C SER A 345 13.96 12.72 2.71
N MET A 346 15.21 12.40 2.38
CA MET A 346 16.09 11.61 3.24
C MET A 346 17.52 12.19 3.16
N PRO A 347 18.43 11.84 4.09
CA PRO A 347 19.84 12.20 3.99
C PRO A 347 20.50 11.66 2.71
N VAL A 348 21.60 12.30 2.31
CA VAL A 348 22.49 11.75 1.30
C VAL A 348 23.07 10.42 1.81
N CYS A 349 22.94 9.38 1.02
CA CYS A 349 23.41 8.03 1.34
C CYS A 349 24.53 7.62 0.38
N ASN A 350 25.46 6.82 0.87
CA ASN A 350 26.58 6.32 0.06
C ASN A 350 26.39 4.83 -0.34
N SER A 351 25.39 4.19 0.20
CA SER A 351 25.11 2.78 -0.05
C SER A 351 23.61 2.45 0.07
N ILE A 352 23.20 1.36 -0.57
CA ILE A 352 21.83 0.83 -0.43
C ILE A 352 21.55 0.43 1.04
N ASN A 353 22.53 -0.04 1.78
CA ASN A 353 22.38 -0.39 3.20
C ASN A 353 22.03 0.83 4.07
N GLU A 354 22.60 2.00 3.78
CA GLU A 354 22.23 3.24 4.47
C GLU A 354 20.80 3.65 4.14
N ILE A 355 20.38 3.51 2.88
CA ILE A 355 18.99 3.74 2.47
C ILE A 355 18.05 2.81 3.23
N ILE A 356 18.33 1.50 3.29
CA ILE A 356 17.54 0.52 4.03
C ILE A 356 17.43 0.88 5.51
N SER A 357 18.55 1.24 6.14
CA SER A 357 18.56 1.64 7.55
C SER A 357 17.72 2.88 7.82
N TYR A 358 17.78 3.86 6.91
CA TYR A 358 16.96 5.06 7.02
C TYR A 358 15.48 4.75 6.85
N VAL A 359 15.10 4.00 5.81
CA VAL A 359 13.72 3.59 5.53
C VAL A 359 13.12 2.81 6.68
N HIS A 360 13.88 1.88 7.28
CA HIS A 360 13.46 1.11 8.44
C HIS A 360 13.10 1.98 9.65
N SER A 361 13.88 3.03 9.91
CA SER A 361 13.64 3.96 11.03
C SER A 361 12.62 5.06 10.74
N HIS A 362 12.24 5.26 9.47
CA HIS A 362 11.30 6.29 9.02
C HIS A 362 10.20 5.70 8.12
N PRO A 363 9.40 4.75 8.59
CA PRO A 363 8.25 4.27 7.84
C PRO A 363 7.25 5.40 7.60
N PHE A 364 6.40 5.31 6.60
CA PHE A 364 5.33 6.27 6.25
C PHE A 364 5.78 7.65 5.73
N GLU A 365 7.07 7.87 5.45
CA GLU A 365 7.60 9.15 4.96
C GLU A 365 8.07 9.10 3.51
N GLU A 366 7.74 8.04 2.79
CA GLU A 366 8.25 7.81 1.43
C GLU A 366 7.95 8.95 0.47
N ARG A 367 6.76 9.53 0.59
CA ARG A 367 6.26 10.55 -0.34
C ARG A 367 6.40 11.99 0.18
N ASP A 368 7.06 12.19 1.30
CA ASP A 368 7.22 13.53 1.91
C ASP A 368 7.90 14.52 0.96
N GLY A 369 8.84 14.06 0.13
CA GLY A 369 9.46 14.86 -0.92
C GLY A 369 8.51 15.34 -2.03
N ARG A 370 7.30 14.75 -2.12
CA ARG A 370 6.24 15.16 -3.06
C ARG A 370 5.14 15.98 -2.38
N LYS A 371 4.92 15.81 -1.06
CA LYS A 371 3.91 16.52 -0.27
C LYS A 371 4.23 18.01 -0.10
N ALA A 372 5.50 18.39 -0.10
CA ALA A 372 5.93 19.78 0.12
C ALA A 372 5.33 20.79 -0.87
N GLN A 373 4.86 20.34 -2.03
CA GLN A 373 4.24 21.19 -3.05
C GLN A 373 2.70 21.16 -3.02
N ASP A 374 2.11 20.14 -2.41
CA ASP A 374 0.66 20.00 -2.30
C ASP A 374 0.03 20.93 -1.25
N ASN A 375 0.83 21.48 -0.33
CA ASN A 375 0.33 22.35 0.72
C ASN A 375 -0.07 23.76 0.25
N SER A 376 0.22 24.14 -0.99
CA SER A 376 -0.03 25.48 -1.52
C SER A 376 -1.35 25.62 -2.30
N SER A 377 -2.09 24.53 -2.57
CA SER A 377 -3.39 24.59 -3.26
C SER A 377 -4.36 23.53 -2.74
N ASP A 378 -5.64 23.88 -2.67
CA ASP A 378 -6.74 22.95 -2.35
C ASP A 378 -6.92 21.82 -3.38
N PHE A 379 -6.17 21.86 -4.47
CA PHE A 379 -6.15 20.92 -5.58
C PHE A 379 -4.84 20.12 -5.69
N GLY A 380 -4.08 20.03 -4.61
CA GLY A 380 -2.86 19.23 -4.59
C GLY A 380 -3.12 17.77 -4.99
N MET A 381 -2.21 17.19 -5.78
CA MET A 381 -2.38 15.86 -6.41
C MET A 381 -2.59 14.74 -5.43
N GLU A 382 -1.89 14.78 -4.29
CA GLU A 382 -2.04 13.76 -3.27
C GLU A 382 -3.44 13.86 -2.60
N LYS A 383 -3.96 15.08 -2.41
CA LYS A 383 -5.35 15.28 -1.96
C LYS A 383 -6.37 14.78 -2.98
N LEU A 384 -6.10 14.96 -4.28
CA LEU A 384 -6.98 14.46 -5.34
C LEU A 384 -6.92 12.93 -5.46
N ARG A 385 -5.75 12.32 -5.33
CA ARG A 385 -5.60 10.86 -5.23
C ARG A 385 -6.32 10.30 -4.01
N ASN A 386 -6.16 10.95 -2.85
CA ASN A 386 -6.84 10.56 -1.62
C ASN A 386 -8.36 10.71 -1.73
N LYS A 387 -8.84 11.58 -2.62
CA LYS A 387 -10.26 11.73 -2.96
C LYS A 387 -10.71 10.82 -4.12
N GLY A 388 -9.86 9.96 -4.66
CA GLY A 388 -10.20 8.96 -5.66
C GLY A 388 -10.33 9.49 -7.11
N PHE A 389 -9.75 10.66 -7.42
CA PHE A 389 -9.82 11.23 -8.77
C PHE A 389 -8.81 10.61 -9.77
N PHE A 390 -7.81 9.80 -9.30
CA PHE A 390 -6.79 9.21 -10.19
C PHE A 390 -6.38 7.80 -9.74
#